data_19d156405bb0d5ace24c6d035f8fe937
#
_entry.id   19d156405bb0d5ace24c6d035f8fe937
#
_cell.length_a   1.000
_cell.length_b   1.000
_cell.length_c   1.000
_cell.angle_alpha   90.00
_cell.angle_beta   90.00
_cell.angle_gamma   90.00
#
_symmetry.space_group_name_H-M   'P 1'
#
loop_
_entity.id
_entity.type
_entity.pdbx_description
1 polymer ?
#
loop_
_entity_poly.entity_id
_entity_poly.type
_entity_poly.pdbx_seq_one_letter_code
_entity_poly.pdbx_strand_id
1 'polypeptide(L)'
;DDSRPTTLKQRYRAAGNTLLRVSHLRQHDINRQIMNKFMEAAKDTISESDLVIFSDFNYGCLPQHLVEEISDICRQKNILMVADSQSSSQVGDVSRFKDMLLLTPTEREARLAVRDYNSGLVVLAKKLRKKACSKNIILTLGSEGLIAHAASIDGDTWHTDRLPAFNTAPKDSAGAGDSLLACCSMAVAVGADIWKSVYLGSIAAACQVSRVGNIPLSTQDISLELAD
;
A
#
# COMPACT_ATOMS: atom_id res chain seq x y z
N ASP A 1 -22.94 8.76 -2.88
CA ASP A 1 -23.70 7.94 -1.92
C ASP A 1 -24.13 8.84 -0.77
N ASP A 2 -25.44 9.16 -0.69
CA ASP A 2 -25.99 10.10 0.31
C ASP A 2 -25.88 9.58 1.75
N SER A 3 -25.74 8.26 1.92
CA SER A 3 -25.52 7.65 3.24
C SER A 3 -24.07 7.79 3.73
N ARG A 4 -23.15 8.19 2.83
CA ARG A 4 -21.71 8.23 3.08
C ARG A 4 -21.09 9.49 2.47
N PRO A 5 -21.15 10.62 3.15
CA PRO A 5 -20.44 11.82 2.71
C PRO A 5 -18.93 11.55 2.64
N THR A 6 -18.24 12.29 1.81
CA THR A 6 -16.76 12.20 1.69
C THR A 6 -16.12 12.30 3.07
N THR A 7 -15.21 11.38 3.36
CA THR A 7 -14.51 11.33 4.64
C THR A 7 -13.68 12.60 4.85
N LEU A 8 -13.90 13.30 5.96
CA LEU A 8 -13.11 14.46 6.35
C LEU A 8 -12.06 14.05 7.39
N LYS A 9 -10.79 14.25 7.05
CA LYS A 9 -9.64 14.04 7.96
C LYS A 9 -9.03 15.39 8.32
N GLN A 10 -9.23 15.83 9.55
CA GLN A 10 -8.67 17.08 10.07
C GLN A 10 -7.40 16.78 10.87
N ARG A 11 -6.31 17.48 10.56
CA ARG A 11 -5.05 17.41 11.29
C ARG A 11 -4.79 18.76 11.94
N TYR A 12 -4.75 18.80 13.27
CA TYR A 12 -4.35 19.95 14.03
C TYR A 12 -2.85 19.88 14.27
N ARG A 13 -2.12 20.85 13.74
CA ARG A 13 -0.66 20.86 13.76
C ARG A 13 -0.12 22.10 14.49
N ALA A 14 0.98 21.93 15.22
CA ALA A 14 1.76 23.01 15.79
C ALA A 14 3.24 22.66 15.77
N ALA A 15 4.09 23.64 15.49
CA ALA A 15 5.56 23.48 15.43
C ALA A 15 6.01 22.25 14.59
N GLY A 16 5.38 22.03 13.43
CA GLY A 16 5.71 20.93 12.53
C GLY A 16 5.11 19.57 12.91
N ASN A 17 4.55 19.42 14.12
CA ASN A 17 4.00 18.17 14.62
C ASN A 17 2.46 18.11 14.51
N THR A 18 1.92 16.93 14.21
CA THR A 18 0.47 16.68 14.32
C THR A 18 0.12 16.39 15.76
N LEU A 19 -0.62 17.31 16.40
CA LEU A 19 -1.07 17.19 17.79
C LEU A 19 -2.32 16.33 17.92
N LEU A 20 -3.26 16.50 16.98
CA LEU A 20 -4.54 15.81 17.00
C LEU A 20 -4.98 15.48 15.57
N ARG A 21 -5.58 14.31 15.41
CA ARG A 21 -6.23 13.88 14.17
C ARG A 21 -7.69 13.55 14.46
N VAL A 22 -8.61 14.26 13.80
CA VAL A 22 -10.05 14.01 13.88
C VAL A 22 -10.53 13.52 12.53
N SER A 23 -11.20 12.38 12.52
CA SER A 23 -11.75 11.79 11.29
C SER A 23 -13.27 11.69 11.40
N HIS A 24 -13.96 12.34 10.47
CA HIS A 24 -15.40 12.20 10.28
C HIS A 24 -15.63 11.20 9.16
N LEU A 25 -15.93 9.97 9.52
CA LEU A 25 -16.05 8.86 8.58
C LEU A 25 -17.27 7.98 8.86
N ARG A 26 -17.73 7.28 7.84
CA ARG A 26 -18.69 6.19 7.95
C ARG A 26 -17.94 4.86 7.73
N GLN A 27 -18.34 3.83 8.47
CA GLN A 27 -17.61 2.54 8.50
C GLN A 27 -18.37 1.41 7.82
N HIS A 28 -19.68 1.63 7.51
CA HIS A 28 -20.46 0.61 6.83
C HIS A 28 -20.01 0.47 5.38
N ASP A 29 -20.14 -0.72 4.85
CA ASP A 29 -19.84 -0.99 3.45
C ASP A 29 -20.75 -0.21 2.50
N ILE A 30 -20.25 0.09 1.31
CA ILE A 30 -21.08 0.60 0.22
C ILE A 30 -22.21 -0.40 -0.07
N ASN A 31 -23.38 0.12 -0.37
CA ASN A 31 -24.51 -0.75 -0.67
C ASN A 31 -24.37 -1.44 -2.04
N ARG A 32 -25.16 -2.51 -2.26
CA ARG A 32 -25.08 -3.33 -3.47
C ARG A 32 -25.32 -2.55 -4.76
N GLN A 33 -26.17 -1.52 -4.73
CA GLN A 33 -26.45 -0.70 -5.91
C GLN A 33 -25.22 0.13 -6.33
N ILE A 34 -24.55 0.76 -5.35
CA ILE A 34 -23.30 1.51 -5.58
C ILE A 34 -22.21 0.58 -6.08
N MET A 35 -22.10 -0.59 -5.49
CA MET A 35 -21.11 -1.59 -5.87
C MET A 35 -21.31 -2.07 -7.31
N ASN A 36 -22.55 -2.36 -7.71
CA ASN A 36 -22.85 -2.75 -9.09
C ASN A 36 -22.47 -1.63 -10.08
N LYS A 37 -22.81 -0.38 -9.77
CA LYS A 37 -22.40 0.78 -10.60
C LYS A 37 -20.87 0.92 -10.68
N PHE A 38 -20.18 0.69 -9.57
CA PHE A 38 -18.71 0.69 -9.54
C PHE A 38 -18.16 -0.39 -10.47
N MET A 39 -18.67 -1.62 -10.39
CA MET A 39 -18.22 -2.74 -11.21
C MET A 39 -18.50 -2.53 -12.70
N GLU A 40 -19.68 -1.98 -13.05
CA GLU A 40 -19.98 -1.61 -14.44
C GLU A 40 -18.96 -0.61 -15.00
N ALA A 41 -18.62 0.43 -14.22
CA ALA A 41 -17.64 1.43 -14.64
C ALA A 41 -16.19 0.90 -14.64
N ALA A 42 -15.86 -0.05 -13.76
CA ALA A 42 -14.50 -0.54 -13.56
C ALA A 42 -14.11 -1.66 -14.55
N LYS A 43 -15.06 -2.47 -15.03
CA LYS A 43 -14.77 -3.66 -15.84
C LYS A 43 -13.95 -3.36 -17.10
N ASP A 44 -14.33 -2.35 -17.84
CA ASP A 44 -13.63 -1.96 -19.07
C ASP A 44 -12.25 -1.39 -18.74
N THR A 45 -12.19 -0.47 -17.79
CA THR A 45 -10.93 0.15 -17.33
C THR A 45 -9.94 -0.89 -16.79
N ILE A 46 -10.40 -1.84 -15.96
CA ILE A 46 -9.55 -2.92 -15.45
C ILE A 46 -9.02 -3.75 -16.63
N SER A 47 -9.86 -4.03 -17.63
CA SER A 47 -9.48 -4.86 -18.77
C SER A 47 -8.41 -4.25 -19.66
N GLU A 48 -8.27 -2.94 -19.63
CA GLU A 48 -7.28 -2.14 -20.38
C GLU A 48 -6.07 -1.74 -19.52
N SER A 49 -6.00 -2.21 -18.27
CA SER A 49 -4.94 -1.85 -17.34
C SER A 49 -3.88 -2.94 -17.26
N ASP A 50 -2.62 -2.55 -17.05
CA ASP A 50 -1.50 -3.45 -16.77
C ASP A 50 -1.40 -3.80 -15.28
N LEU A 51 -1.94 -2.93 -14.42
CA LEU A 51 -1.81 -3.02 -12.97
C LEU A 51 -3.06 -2.48 -12.27
N VAL A 52 -3.53 -3.20 -11.25
CA VAL A 52 -4.56 -2.74 -10.31
C VAL A 52 -3.95 -2.55 -8.93
N ILE A 53 -4.13 -1.37 -8.36
CA ILE A 53 -3.69 -1.02 -6.99
C ILE A 53 -4.91 -0.91 -6.09
N PHE A 54 -5.01 -1.79 -5.09
CA PHE A 54 -5.98 -1.66 -4.00
C PHE A 54 -5.38 -0.78 -2.91
N SER A 55 -5.83 0.49 -2.83
CA SER A 55 -5.47 1.40 -1.74
C SER A 55 -6.66 1.53 -0.79
N ASP A 56 -6.64 0.74 0.29
CA ASP A 56 -7.75 0.60 1.22
C ASP A 56 -7.54 1.35 2.52
N PHE A 57 -8.43 2.29 2.81
CA PHE A 57 -8.46 3.03 4.08
C PHE A 57 -9.34 2.38 5.15
N ASN A 58 -9.93 1.22 4.87
CA ASN A 58 -10.88 0.52 5.74
C ASN A 58 -12.11 1.34 6.13
N TYR A 59 -12.61 2.14 5.19
CA TYR A 59 -13.84 2.93 5.38
C TYR A 59 -15.04 2.31 4.67
N GLY A 60 -14.98 1.03 4.29
CA GLY A 60 -16.07 0.29 3.65
C GLY A 60 -16.29 0.60 2.16
N CYS A 61 -15.35 1.28 1.48
CA CYS A 61 -15.40 1.48 0.04
C CYS A 61 -15.04 0.23 -0.75
N LEU A 62 -14.24 -0.66 -0.17
CA LEU A 62 -13.80 -1.92 -0.74
C LEU A 62 -14.30 -3.10 0.12
N PRO A 63 -15.60 -3.43 0.10
CA PRO A 63 -16.10 -4.62 0.77
C PRO A 63 -15.47 -5.88 0.18
N GLN A 64 -15.39 -6.96 0.97
CA GLN A 64 -14.60 -8.13 0.62
C GLN A 64 -15.00 -8.74 -0.74
N HIS A 65 -16.28 -8.88 -1.01
CA HIS A 65 -16.76 -9.47 -2.27
C HIS A 65 -16.45 -8.60 -3.50
N LEU A 66 -16.37 -7.26 -3.35
CA LEU A 66 -15.91 -6.39 -4.43
C LEU A 66 -14.43 -6.62 -4.75
N VAL A 67 -13.59 -6.75 -3.72
CA VAL A 67 -12.17 -7.08 -3.88
C VAL A 67 -12.01 -8.43 -4.56
N GLU A 68 -12.81 -9.44 -4.19
CA GLU A 68 -12.79 -10.76 -4.80
C GLU A 68 -13.20 -10.72 -6.28
N GLU A 69 -14.30 -10.03 -6.62
CA GLU A 69 -14.76 -9.90 -8.00
C GLU A 69 -13.72 -9.20 -8.90
N ILE A 70 -13.11 -8.11 -8.43
CA ILE A 70 -12.02 -7.42 -9.14
C ILE A 70 -10.81 -8.34 -9.30
N SER A 71 -10.43 -9.04 -8.24
CA SER A 71 -9.29 -9.96 -8.26
C SER A 71 -9.50 -11.12 -9.22
N ASP A 72 -10.73 -11.63 -9.34
CA ASP A 72 -11.07 -12.68 -10.30
C ASP A 72 -10.91 -12.20 -11.74
N ILE A 73 -11.36 -10.98 -12.06
CA ILE A 73 -11.16 -10.37 -13.38
C ILE A 73 -9.68 -10.22 -13.68
N CYS A 74 -8.91 -9.70 -12.72
CA CYS A 74 -7.46 -9.50 -12.89
C CYS A 74 -6.74 -10.84 -13.14
N ARG A 75 -7.08 -11.89 -12.38
CA ARG A 75 -6.50 -13.24 -12.59
C ARG A 75 -6.81 -13.80 -13.96
N GLN A 76 -8.06 -13.69 -14.41
CA GLN A 76 -8.47 -14.18 -15.74
C GLN A 76 -7.75 -13.46 -16.88
N LYS A 77 -7.38 -12.20 -16.68
CA LYS A 77 -6.72 -11.36 -17.68
C LYS A 77 -5.21 -11.23 -17.49
N ASN A 78 -4.65 -11.90 -16.48
CA ASN A 78 -3.23 -11.78 -16.09
C ASN A 78 -2.79 -10.35 -15.77
N ILE A 79 -3.67 -9.54 -15.20
CA ILE A 79 -3.40 -8.18 -14.76
C ILE A 79 -2.71 -8.25 -13.38
N LEU A 80 -1.65 -7.50 -13.21
CA LEU A 80 -0.92 -7.45 -11.95
C LEU A 80 -1.77 -6.78 -10.86
N MET A 81 -1.67 -7.29 -9.64
CA MET A 81 -2.39 -6.76 -8.48
C MET A 81 -1.45 -6.47 -7.34
N VAL A 82 -1.61 -5.30 -6.72
CA VAL A 82 -0.91 -4.91 -5.50
C VAL A 82 -1.90 -4.30 -4.52
N ALA A 83 -1.58 -4.32 -3.22
CA ALA A 83 -2.48 -3.75 -2.24
C ALA A 83 -1.73 -3.12 -1.06
N ASP A 84 -2.36 -2.09 -0.51
CA ASP A 84 -2.09 -1.54 0.81
C ASP A 84 -3.41 -1.39 1.57
N SER A 85 -3.38 -1.60 2.89
CA SER A 85 -4.56 -1.51 3.74
C SER A 85 -4.21 -0.82 5.04
N GLN A 86 -4.58 0.44 5.14
CA GLN A 86 -4.26 1.27 6.30
C GLN A 86 -5.09 0.90 7.54
N SER A 87 -4.43 0.85 8.69
CA SER A 87 -5.06 0.65 10.00
C SER A 87 -4.92 1.87 10.91
N SER A 88 -4.94 3.07 10.35
CA SER A 88 -4.72 4.31 11.10
C SER A 88 -5.94 4.79 11.89
N SER A 89 -7.14 4.58 11.37
CA SER A 89 -8.42 5.00 11.99
C SER A 89 -9.36 3.82 12.22
N GLN A 90 -9.09 2.69 11.63
CA GLN A 90 -9.82 1.43 11.68
C GLN A 90 -8.82 0.28 11.81
N VAL A 91 -9.28 -0.86 12.30
CA VAL A 91 -8.50 -2.09 12.27
C VAL A 91 -8.78 -2.78 10.93
N GLY A 92 -7.80 -2.71 10.03
CA GLY A 92 -7.84 -3.41 8.75
C GLY A 92 -7.15 -4.77 8.82
N ASP A 93 -7.42 -5.62 7.84
CA ASP A 93 -6.70 -6.88 7.61
C ASP A 93 -6.12 -6.88 6.20
N VAL A 94 -4.85 -6.48 6.07
CA VAL A 94 -4.16 -6.50 4.78
C VAL A 94 -4.06 -7.90 4.16
N SER A 95 -4.14 -8.95 4.97
CA SER A 95 -4.10 -10.34 4.49
C SER A 95 -5.36 -10.80 3.74
N ARG A 96 -6.42 -9.97 3.74
CA ARG A 96 -7.63 -10.21 2.95
C ARG A 96 -7.42 -10.05 1.44
N PHE A 97 -6.41 -9.26 1.04
CA PHE A 97 -5.98 -9.11 -0.35
C PHE A 97 -5.13 -10.33 -0.74
N LYS A 98 -5.76 -11.28 -1.45
CA LYS A 98 -5.11 -12.54 -1.83
C LYS A 98 -4.40 -12.45 -3.18
N ASP A 99 -3.34 -13.24 -3.32
CA ASP A 99 -2.60 -13.43 -4.58
C ASP A 99 -1.98 -12.15 -5.14
N MET A 100 -1.72 -11.18 -4.26
CA MET A 100 -1.09 -9.93 -4.67
C MET A 100 0.38 -10.13 -5.04
N LEU A 101 0.81 -9.44 -6.09
CA LEU A 101 2.22 -9.35 -6.44
C LEU A 101 3.02 -8.69 -5.31
N LEU A 102 2.43 -7.70 -4.65
CA LEU A 102 3.06 -6.93 -3.58
C LEU A 102 2.02 -6.48 -2.55
N LEU A 103 2.40 -6.57 -1.26
CA LEU A 103 1.73 -5.91 -0.14
C LEU A 103 2.73 -5.00 0.59
N THR A 104 2.30 -3.80 1.02
CA THR A 104 3.18 -2.79 1.64
C THR A 104 2.75 -2.37 3.05
N PRO A 105 2.36 -3.29 3.94
CA PRO A 105 1.89 -2.92 5.27
C PRO A 105 3.00 -2.32 6.14
N THR A 106 2.58 -1.52 7.12
CA THR A 106 3.41 -1.22 8.28
C THR A 106 3.60 -2.49 9.14
N GLU A 107 4.63 -2.51 9.99
CA GLU A 107 4.82 -3.59 10.97
C GLU A 107 3.54 -3.83 11.79
N ARG A 108 2.89 -2.75 12.26
CA ARG A 108 1.65 -2.84 13.05
C ARG A 108 0.53 -3.54 12.27
N GLU A 109 0.31 -3.19 11.02
CA GLU A 109 -0.73 -3.78 10.17
C GLU A 109 -0.44 -5.25 9.87
N ALA A 110 0.81 -5.59 9.63
CA ALA A 110 1.22 -6.98 9.47
C ALA A 110 0.97 -7.81 10.75
N ARG A 111 1.32 -7.27 11.92
CA ARG A 111 1.06 -7.93 13.21
C ARG A 111 -0.42 -8.14 13.48
N LEU A 112 -1.24 -7.13 13.22
CA LEU A 112 -2.70 -7.23 13.32
C LEU A 112 -3.24 -8.31 12.38
N ALA A 113 -2.80 -8.30 11.12
CA ALA A 113 -3.26 -9.23 10.09
C ALA A 113 -2.96 -10.70 10.45
N VAL A 114 -1.77 -11.00 10.97
CA VAL A 114 -1.40 -12.39 11.32
C VAL A 114 -1.63 -12.72 12.80
N ARG A 115 -2.06 -11.75 13.62
CA ARG A 115 -2.26 -11.87 15.07
C ARG A 115 -1.00 -12.36 15.80
N ASP A 116 0.15 -11.80 15.42
CA ASP A 116 1.45 -12.16 15.98
C ASP A 116 2.21 -10.91 16.43
N TYR A 117 2.32 -10.74 17.71
CA TYR A 117 2.94 -9.56 18.34
C TYR A 117 4.38 -9.81 18.79
N ASN A 118 4.87 -11.06 18.73
CA ASN A 118 6.12 -11.46 19.36
C ASN A 118 7.21 -11.90 18.37
N SER A 119 6.85 -12.35 17.18
CA SER A 119 7.83 -12.83 16.20
C SER A 119 8.68 -11.67 15.65
N GLY A 120 9.93 -11.97 15.29
CA GLY A 120 10.79 -11.06 14.54
C GLY A 120 10.26 -10.75 13.14
N LEU A 121 10.70 -9.64 12.56
CA LEU A 121 10.14 -9.08 11.31
C LEU A 121 10.20 -10.05 10.12
N VAL A 122 11.28 -10.83 10.00
CA VAL A 122 11.41 -11.83 8.92
C VAL A 122 10.34 -12.92 9.04
N VAL A 123 10.09 -13.39 10.27
CA VAL A 123 9.06 -14.40 10.53
C VAL A 123 7.68 -13.83 10.31
N LEU A 124 7.47 -12.57 10.71
CA LEU A 124 6.23 -11.83 10.50
C LEU A 124 5.91 -11.70 9.00
N ALA A 125 6.88 -11.27 8.20
CA ALA A 125 6.74 -11.17 6.75
C ALA A 125 6.40 -12.52 6.10
N LYS A 126 7.09 -13.60 6.50
CA LYS A 126 6.81 -14.97 6.04
C LYS A 126 5.39 -15.42 6.37
N LYS A 127 4.92 -15.14 7.60
CA LYS A 127 3.55 -15.50 8.03
C LYS A 127 2.51 -14.73 7.21
N LEU A 128 2.71 -13.42 7.04
CA LEU A 128 1.80 -12.59 6.26
C LEU A 128 1.76 -13.04 4.79
N ARG A 129 2.93 -13.27 4.18
CA ARG A 129 3.03 -13.77 2.81
C ARG A 129 2.23 -15.06 2.61
N LYS A 130 2.41 -16.03 3.52
CA LYS A 130 1.65 -17.31 3.48
C LYS A 130 0.16 -17.07 3.65
N LYS A 131 -0.24 -16.24 4.61
CA LYS A 131 -1.66 -15.96 4.89
C LYS A 131 -2.33 -15.26 3.72
N ALA A 132 -1.67 -14.31 3.08
CA ALA A 132 -2.19 -13.55 1.94
C ALA A 132 -1.97 -14.25 0.59
N CYS A 133 -1.17 -15.30 0.52
CA CYS A 133 -0.70 -15.92 -0.73
C CYS A 133 0.00 -14.89 -1.65
N SER A 134 0.61 -13.84 -1.08
CA SER A 134 1.26 -12.81 -1.86
C SER A 134 2.66 -13.22 -2.31
N LYS A 135 3.13 -12.66 -3.41
CA LYS A 135 4.47 -12.94 -3.96
C LYS A 135 5.55 -12.20 -3.17
N ASN A 136 5.33 -10.93 -2.84
CA ASN A 136 6.30 -10.10 -2.13
C ASN A 136 5.62 -9.34 -0.98
N ILE A 137 6.37 -9.07 0.09
CA ILE A 137 5.97 -8.24 1.23
C ILE A 137 7.01 -7.17 1.46
N ILE A 138 6.60 -5.93 1.58
CA ILE A 138 7.41 -4.83 2.09
C ILE A 138 6.83 -4.40 3.43
N LEU A 139 7.56 -4.63 4.52
CA LEU A 139 7.19 -4.12 5.84
C LEU A 139 7.81 -2.74 6.03
N THR A 140 6.99 -1.70 6.12
CA THR A 140 7.45 -0.34 6.38
C THR A 140 7.64 -0.11 7.88
N LEU A 141 8.76 0.52 8.26
CA LEU A 141 9.22 0.70 9.64
C LEU A 141 9.38 2.18 10.01
N GLY A 142 8.74 3.08 9.27
CA GLY A 142 8.83 4.53 9.48
C GLY A 142 10.24 5.05 9.30
N SER A 143 10.79 5.72 10.32
CA SER A 143 12.15 6.27 10.28
C SER A 143 13.27 5.22 10.21
N GLU A 144 12.96 3.96 10.47
CA GLU A 144 13.92 2.86 10.33
C GLU A 144 14.01 2.31 8.90
N GLY A 145 13.19 2.81 7.97
CA GLY A 145 13.15 2.35 6.59
C GLY A 145 12.16 1.21 6.37
N LEU A 146 12.61 0.11 5.79
CA LEU A 146 11.74 -1.02 5.46
C LEU A 146 12.51 -2.35 5.42
N ILE A 147 11.75 -3.44 5.46
CA ILE A 147 12.20 -4.80 5.15
C ILE A 147 11.42 -5.31 3.95
N ALA A 148 12.13 -5.72 2.91
CA ALA A 148 11.56 -6.43 1.77
C ALA A 148 11.77 -7.94 1.93
N HIS A 149 10.68 -8.70 1.85
CA HIS A 149 10.68 -10.16 1.79
C HIS A 149 10.12 -10.58 0.43
N ALA A 150 10.99 -10.89 -0.50
CA ALA A 150 10.66 -11.04 -1.90
C ALA A 150 11.09 -12.40 -2.46
N ALA A 151 10.38 -12.86 -3.49
CA ALA A 151 10.76 -14.04 -4.23
C ALA A 151 12.07 -13.79 -4.98
N SER A 152 12.92 -14.83 -5.06
CA SER A 152 14.07 -14.85 -5.94
C SER A 152 13.65 -14.78 -7.41
N ILE A 153 14.59 -14.48 -8.30
CA ILE A 153 14.33 -14.37 -9.74
C ILE A 153 13.79 -15.69 -10.32
N ASP A 154 14.28 -16.82 -9.83
CA ASP A 154 13.80 -18.18 -10.16
C ASP A 154 12.46 -18.55 -9.50
N GLY A 155 11.98 -17.75 -8.52
CA GLY A 155 10.70 -17.93 -7.88
C GLY A 155 10.64 -19.00 -6.77
N ASP A 156 11.70 -19.77 -6.58
CA ASP A 156 11.70 -20.95 -5.68
C ASP A 156 12.10 -20.62 -4.25
N THR A 157 12.81 -19.52 -4.06
CA THR A 157 13.28 -19.08 -2.75
C THR A 157 12.83 -17.65 -2.45
N TRP A 158 12.88 -17.26 -1.16
CA TRP A 158 12.56 -15.91 -0.71
C TRP A 158 13.74 -15.35 0.07
N HIS A 159 14.16 -14.17 -0.34
CA HIS A 159 15.18 -13.41 0.32
C HIS A 159 14.56 -12.29 1.16
N THR A 160 15.24 -11.92 2.21
CA THR A 160 14.83 -10.79 3.05
C THR A 160 16.01 -9.86 3.18
N ASP A 161 15.79 -8.60 2.84
CA ASP A 161 16.79 -7.55 2.99
C ASP A 161 16.16 -6.29 3.56
N ARG A 162 17.00 -5.37 4.06
CA ARG A 162 16.61 -4.14 4.70
C ARG A 162 17.14 -2.94 3.94
N LEU A 163 16.29 -1.93 3.73
CA LEU A 163 16.69 -0.61 3.28
C LEU A 163 16.46 0.40 4.41
N PRO A 164 17.44 1.26 4.72
CA PRO A 164 17.24 2.37 5.66
C PRO A 164 16.30 3.40 5.05
N ALA A 165 15.74 4.27 5.89
CA ALA A 165 15.04 5.45 5.39
C ALA A 165 16.05 6.40 4.75
N PHE A 166 15.79 6.84 3.51
CA PHE A 166 16.70 7.75 2.81
C PHE A 166 16.57 9.21 3.26
N ASN A 167 15.46 9.56 3.92
CA ASN A 167 15.29 10.88 4.51
C ASN A 167 15.37 10.79 6.03
N THR A 168 16.38 11.43 6.61
CA THR A 168 16.64 11.44 8.07
C THR A 168 16.00 12.62 8.79
N ALA A 169 15.42 13.58 8.05
CA ALA A 169 14.79 14.77 8.60
C ALA A 169 13.40 15.02 7.97
N PRO A 170 12.44 14.10 8.17
CA PRO A 170 11.12 14.19 7.55
C PRO A 170 10.34 15.40 8.08
N LYS A 171 9.70 16.15 7.18
CA LYS A 171 8.79 17.27 7.51
C LYS A 171 7.36 16.81 7.76
N ASP A 172 6.90 15.84 6.99
CA ASP A 172 5.57 15.23 7.12
C ASP A 172 5.59 13.79 6.60
N SER A 173 5.09 12.85 7.39
CA SER A 173 5.02 11.44 6.98
C SER A 173 3.79 11.09 6.12
N ALA A 174 2.92 12.08 5.85
CA ALA A 174 1.70 11.84 5.08
C ALA A 174 2.01 11.49 3.62
N GLY A 175 1.46 10.37 3.13
CA GLY A 175 1.62 9.92 1.75
C GLY A 175 2.91 9.14 1.45
N ALA A 176 3.79 8.93 2.43
CA ALA A 176 5.03 8.17 2.21
C ALA A 176 4.75 6.74 1.74
N GLY A 177 3.85 6.03 2.42
CA GLY A 177 3.43 4.67 2.05
C GLY A 177 2.76 4.61 0.68
N ASP A 178 1.87 5.57 0.40
CA ASP A 178 1.18 5.67 -0.90
C ASP A 178 2.18 5.90 -2.05
N SER A 179 3.17 6.77 -1.84
CA SER A 179 4.22 7.05 -2.83
C SER A 179 5.14 5.84 -3.04
N LEU A 180 5.52 5.14 -1.96
CA LEU A 180 6.27 3.90 -2.02
C LEU A 180 5.51 2.83 -2.82
N LEU A 181 4.24 2.58 -2.46
CA LEU A 181 3.41 1.59 -3.15
C LEU A 181 3.29 1.91 -4.64
N ALA A 182 2.89 3.15 -4.97
CA ALA A 182 2.65 3.54 -6.36
C ALA A 182 3.93 3.41 -7.20
N CYS A 183 5.05 3.97 -6.74
CA CYS A 183 6.30 3.97 -7.49
C CYS A 183 6.89 2.57 -7.63
N CYS A 184 6.92 1.78 -6.55
CA CYS A 184 7.36 0.39 -6.57
C CYS A 184 6.51 -0.46 -7.52
N SER A 185 5.18 -0.30 -7.47
CA SER A 185 4.24 -1.07 -8.28
C SER A 185 4.37 -0.77 -9.77
N MET A 186 4.51 0.51 -10.13
CA MET A 186 4.74 0.92 -11.52
C MET A 186 6.07 0.36 -12.07
N ALA A 187 7.14 0.41 -11.25
CA ALA A 187 8.43 -0.14 -11.65
C ALA A 187 8.37 -1.65 -11.92
N VAL A 188 7.69 -2.41 -11.04
CA VAL A 188 7.49 -3.86 -11.25
C VAL A 188 6.62 -4.11 -12.48
N ALA A 189 5.58 -3.31 -12.72
CA ALA A 189 4.68 -3.47 -13.86
C ALA A 189 5.40 -3.31 -15.21
N VAL A 190 6.43 -2.46 -15.28
CA VAL A 190 7.26 -2.30 -16.49
C VAL A 190 8.45 -3.28 -16.53
N GLY A 191 8.48 -4.27 -15.65
CA GLY A 191 9.47 -5.37 -15.70
C GLY A 191 10.76 -5.14 -14.90
N ALA A 192 10.81 -4.11 -14.05
CA ALA A 192 11.94 -3.97 -13.12
C ALA A 192 11.92 -5.11 -12.08
N ASP A 193 13.12 -5.57 -11.68
CA ASP A 193 13.21 -6.51 -10.57
C ASP A 193 12.72 -5.87 -9.26
N ILE A 194 12.26 -6.70 -8.35
CA ILE A 194 11.62 -6.24 -7.10
C ILE A 194 12.57 -5.38 -6.25
N TRP A 195 13.87 -5.65 -6.25
CA TRP A 195 14.84 -4.93 -5.43
C TRP A 195 15.06 -3.51 -5.94
N LYS A 196 15.19 -3.32 -7.26
CA LYS A 196 15.23 -2.00 -7.89
C LYS A 196 13.92 -1.24 -7.69
N SER A 197 12.81 -1.95 -7.77
CA SER A 197 11.48 -1.36 -7.54
C SER A 197 11.30 -0.87 -6.11
N VAL A 198 11.76 -1.64 -5.11
CA VAL A 198 11.75 -1.27 -3.69
C VAL A 198 12.66 -0.07 -3.44
N TYR A 199 13.84 -0.05 -4.06
CA TYR A 199 14.76 1.09 -3.97
C TYR A 199 14.11 2.36 -4.51
N LEU A 200 13.54 2.32 -5.72
CA LEU A 200 12.85 3.44 -6.34
C LEU A 200 11.63 3.92 -5.51
N GLY A 201 10.85 2.98 -4.98
CA GLY A 201 9.75 3.30 -4.06
C GLY A 201 10.22 3.98 -2.77
N SER A 202 11.38 3.57 -2.23
CA SER A 202 11.98 4.20 -1.05
C SER A 202 12.44 5.63 -1.32
N ILE A 203 12.96 5.91 -2.51
CA ILE A 203 13.28 7.27 -2.98
C ILE A 203 12.00 8.11 -3.06
N ALA A 204 10.94 7.59 -3.69
CA ALA A 204 9.67 8.30 -3.76
C ALA A 204 9.11 8.63 -2.36
N ALA A 205 9.20 7.71 -1.41
CA ALA A 205 8.82 7.95 -0.02
C ALA A 205 9.69 9.04 0.63
N ALA A 206 11.00 9.05 0.39
CA ALA A 206 11.93 10.07 0.89
C ALA A 206 11.62 11.46 0.34
N CYS A 207 11.34 11.57 -0.96
CA CYS A 207 10.86 12.81 -1.59
C CYS A 207 9.55 13.29 -0.94
N GLN A 208 8.60 12.38 -0.73
CA GLN A 208 7.30 12.72 -0.16
C GLN A 208 7.42 13.29 1.25
N VAL A 209 8.21 12.66 2.14
CA VAL A 209 8.35 13.11 3.53
C VAL A 209 9.18 14.40 3.67
N SER A 210 9.92 14.81 2.64
CA SER A 210 10.67 16.09 2.61
C SER A 210 9.75 17.31 2.49
N ARG A 211 8.47 17.11 2.19
CA ARG A 211 7.46 18.13 1.94
C ARG A 211 6.43 18.19 3.06
N VAL A 212 5.71 19.29 3.15
CA VAL A 212 4.56 19.41 4.07
C VAL A 212 3.29 19.16 3.28
N GLY A 213 2.47 18.23 3.78
CA GLY A 213 1.23 17.81 3.13
C GLY A 213 1.45 16.71 2.08
N ASN A 214 0.33 16.14 1.61
CA ASN A 214 0.35 15.08 0.60
C ASN A 214 0.25 15.68 -0.81
N ILE A 215 1.36 16.23 -1.30
CA ILE A 215 1.46 16.81 -2.65
C ILE A 215 1.97 15.72 -3.60
N PRO A 216 1.29 15.48 -4.74
CA PRO A 216 1.72 14.46 -5.70
C PRO A 216 3.17 14.68 -6.16
N LEU A 217 3.92 13.59 -6.28
CA LEU A 217 5.26 13.60 -6.84
C LEU A 217 5.20 13.60 -8.38
N SER A 218 6.10 14.35 -8.99
CA SER A 218 6.37 14.27 -10.43
C SER A 218 7.54 13.32 -10.71
N THR A 219 7.64 12.85 -11.95
CA THR A 219 8.82 12.09 -12.39
C THR A 219 10.12 12.87 -12.24
N GLN A 220 10.06 14.19 -12.41
CA GLN A 220 11.22 15.07 -12.23
C GLN A 220 11.71 15.11 -10.78
N ASP A 221 10.78 15.12 -9.79
CA ASP A 221 11.13 15.09 -8.37
C ASP A 221 11.94 13.82 -8.03
N ILE A 222 11.51 12.67 -8.56
CA ILE A 222 12.17 11.39 -8.32
C ILE A 222 13.51 11.32 -9.07
N SER A 223 13.56 11.83 -10.30
CA SER A 223 14.79 11.82 -11.12
C SER A 223 15.90 12.67 -10.53
N LEU A 224 15.56 13.80 -9.91
CA LEU A 224 16.54 14.64 -9.22
C LEU A 224 17.14 13.92 -8.00
N GLU A 225 16.32 13.28 -7.20
CA GLU A 225 16.78 12.54 -6.02
C GLU A 225 17.61 11.29 -6.37
N LEU A 226 17.40 10.73 -7.58
CA LEU A 226 18.22 9.62 -8.10
C LEU A 226 19.61 10.06 -8.58
N ALA A 227 19.77 11.34 -8.89
CA ALA A 227 21.02 11.88 -9.43
C ALA A 227 22.01 12.33 -8.35
N ASP A 228 21.52 12.54 -7.12
CA ASP A 228 22.30 12.91 -5.92
C ASP A 228 22.79 11.64 -5.19
#